data_b1556f60b965a2810df969ac79a2dac5
#
_entry.id   b1556f60b965a2810df969ac79a2dac5
#
_cell.length_a   1.000
_cell.length_b   1.000
_cell.length_c   1.000
_cell.angle_alpha   90.00
_cell.angle_beta   90.00
_cell.angle_gamma   90.00
#
_symmetry.space_group_name_H-M   'P 1'
#
loop_
_entity.id
_entity.type
_entity.pdbx_description
1 polymer ?
#
loop_
_entity_poly.entity_id
_entity_poly.type
_entity_poly.pdbx_seq_one_letter_code
_entity_poly.pdbx_strand_id
1 'polypeptide(L)'
;MATSSGAGVETPAWPEDAVEVGFILDAWGVKGWVKVQPFASDPQALFAATQWFLKAPEPGGFKRPLTATAPYPPMLNITQVKLHGDGVVAWPQACADRTAAEALRGARVFVSRTSFPSVDGADEFYWVDLIGLAVVNLEDEPLGTVVGLIDTGPHSVLRVLPAGASAADEASQRLIPFVARYVVDVSLDQRRIRADWGLDY
;
A
#
# COMPACT_ATOMS: atom_id res chain seq x y z
N MET A 1 -8.19 14.67 48.89
CA MET A 1 -8.06 15.28 47.55
C MET A 1 -7.40 14.25 46.62
N ALA A 2 -8.20 13.53 45.89
CA ALA A 2 -7.72 12.54 44.91
C ALA A 2 -7.76 13.17 43.52
N THR A 3 -6.57 13.42 42.98
CA THR A 3 -6.42 13.87 41.58
C THR A 3 -6.55 12.64 40.69
N SER A 4 -7.70 12.52 40.05
CA SER A 4 -7.93 11.56 38.94
C SER A 4 -7.09 11.99 37.77
N SER A 5 -6.00 11.29 37.49
CA SER A 5 -5.27 11.37 36.23
C SER A 5 -6.11 10.68 35.17
N GLY A 6 -6.83 11.46 34.38
CA GLY A 6 -7.44 11.01 33.15
C GLY A 6 -6.33 10.63 32.18
N ALA A 7 -6.19 9.33 31.89
CA ALA A 7 -5.39 8.86 30.80
C ALA A 7 -6.06 9.34 29.50
N GLY A 8 -5.56 10.43 28.95
CA GLY A 8 -5.91 10.87 27.60
C GLY A 8 -5.53 9.74 26.65
N VAL A 9 -6.50 9.16 25.96
CA VAL A 9 -6.26 8.28 24.84
C VAL A 9 -5.64 9.17 23.76
N GLU A 10 -4.30 9.20 23.71
CA GLU A 10 -3.59 9.85 22.60
C GLU A 10 -4.06 9.17 21.32
N THR A 11 -4.78 9.92 20.51
CA THR A 11 -5.10 9.47 19.15
C THR A 11 -3.76 9.31 18.43
N PRO A 12 -3.40 8.09 17.97
CA PRO A 12 -2.11 7.89 17.34
C PRO A 12 -1.99 8.82 16.13
N ALA A 13 -0.87 9.53 16.03
CA ALA A 13 -0.60 10.42 14.92
C ALA A 13 -0.59 9.62 13.62
N TRP A 14 -1.22 10.16 12.59
CA TRP A 14 -1.19 9.58 11.25
C TRP A 14 0.27 9.60 10.74
N PRO A 15 0.84 8.45 10.30
CA PRO A 15 2.24 8.43 9.83
C PRO A 15 2.38 9.25 8.54
N GLU A 16 3.42 10.08 8.48
CA GLU A 16 3.72 10.90 7.29
C GLU A 16 4.07 10.04 6.08
N ASP A 17 4.62 8.85 6.32
CA ASP A 17 5.02 7.83 5.35
C ASP A 17 3.94 6.75 5.13
N ALA A 18 2.67 7.05 5.44
CA ALA A 18 1.57 6.10 5.31
C ALA A 18 1.38 5.60 3.88
N VAL A 19 1.45 4.29 3.69
CA VAL A 19 1.22 3.59 2.42
C VAL A 19 -0.09 2.81 2.49
N GLU A 20 -0.95 2.98 1.50
CA GLU A 20 -2.15 2.17 1.36
C GLU A 20 -1.81 0.78 0.86
N VAL A 21 -2.17 -0.25 1.63
CA VAL A 21 -1.77 -1.64 1.37
C VAL A 21 -2.95 -2.56 1.05
N GLY A 22 -4.18 -2.08 1.18
CA GLY A 22 -5.40 -2.83 0.90
C GLY A 22 -6.62 -2.26 1.58
N PHE A 23 -7.67 -3.06 1.66
CA PHE A 23 -8.91 -2.69 2.35
C PHE A 23 -9.55 -3.89 3.05
N ILE A 24 -10.35 -3.63 4.09
CA ILE A 24 -11.09 -4.66 4.82
C ILE A 24 -12.31 -5.05 3.99
N LEU A 25 -12.30 -6.30 3.52
CA LEU A 25 -13.35 -6.86 2.68
C LEU A 25 -14.59 -7.22 3.50
N ASP A 26 -14.41 -7.94 4.62
CA ASP A 26 -15.49 -8.41 5.49
C ASP A 26 -14.96 -8.95 6.82
N ALA A 27 -15.87 -9.32 7.74
CA ALA A 27 -15.53 -10.14 8.90
C ALA A 27 -15.20 -11.58 8.47
N TRP A 28 -14.26 -12.21 9.18
CA TRP A 28 -13.92 -13.62 8.97
C TRP A 28 -14.20 -14.44 10.23
N GLY A 29 -15.09 -15.43 10.11
CA GLY A 29 -15.53 -16.24 11.26
C GLY A 29 -16.34 -15.44 12.28
N VAL A 30 -16.30 -15.84 13.56
CA VAL A 30 -17.13 -15.28 14.65
C VAL A 30 -16.33 -14.59 15.75
N LYS A 31 -14.99 -14.70 15.71
CA LYS A 31 -14.07 -14.26 16.79
C LYS A 31 -13.45 -12.88 16.55
N GLY A 32 -14.09 -12.01 15.76
CA GLY A 32 -13.58 -10.67 15.51
C GLY A 32 -12.43 -10.55 14.50
N TRP A 33 -12.17 -11.60 13.73
CA TRP A 33 -11.20 -11.53 12.62
C TRP A 33 -11.78 -10.75 11.45
N VAL A 34 -10.91 -10.06 10.73
CA VAL A 34 -11.23 -9.36 9.48
C VAL A 34 -10.53 -10.01 8.31
N LYS A 35 -11.20 -10.07 7.15
CA LYS A 35 -10.60 -10.43 5.87
C LYS A 35 -10.16 -9.16 5.15
N VAL A 36 -8.89 -9.10 4.74
CA VAL A 36 -8.29 -7.98 4.02
C VAL A 36 -7.98 -8.41 2.60
N GLN A 37 -8.33 -7.55 1.65
CA GLN A 37 -7.88 -7.66 0.27
C GLN A 37 -6.63 -6.80 0.12
N PRO A 38 -5.44 -7.41 -0.03
CA PRO A 38 -4.22 -6.66 -0.29
C PRO A 38 -4.20 -6.14 -1.74
N PHE A 39 -3.47 -5.06 -1.98
CA PHE A 39 -3.20 -4.57 -3.33
C PHE A 39 -1.99 -5.23 -3.96
N ALA A 40 -1.02 -5.64 -3.14
CA ALA A 40 0.15 -6.37 -3.62
C ALA A 40 -0.12 -7.88 -3.63
N SER A 41 0.46 -8.59 -4.58
CA SER A 41 0.45 -10.05 -4.65
C SER A 41 1.23 -10.68 -3.49
N ASP A 42 2.27 -10.01 -3.00
CA ASP A 42 2.98 -10.35 -1.76
C ASP A 42 2.67 -9.31 -0.66
N PRO A 43 1.81 -9.66 0.32
CA PRO A 43 1.33 -8.71 1.33
C PRO A 43 2.25 -8.60 2.56
N GLN A 44 3.57 -8.67 2.41
CA GLN A 44 4.55 -8.64 3.51
C GLN A 44 4.38 -7.44 4.45
N ALA A 45 3.99 -6.28 3.92
CA ALA A 45 3.74 -5.09 4.72
C ALA A 45 2.63 -5.29 5.77
N LEU A 46 1.57 -6.05 5.44
CA LEU A 46 0.48 -6.39 6.37
C LEU A 46 0.95 -7.33 7.48
N PHE A 47 1.93 -8.20 7.21
CA PHE A 47 2.48 -9.11 8.21
C PHE A 47 3.48 -8.42 9.15
N ALA A 48 4.28 -7.50 8.63
CA ALA A 48 5.29 -6.82 9.39
C ALA A 48 4.72 -5.72 10.29
N ALA A 49 3.66 -5.03 9.84
CA ALA A 49 3.06 -3.94 10.57
C ALA A 49 2.12 -4.44 11.69
N THR A 50 2.41 -4.10 12.93
CA THR A 50 1.55 -4.36 14.08
C THR A 50 0.45 -3.32 14.27
N GLN A 51 0.56 -2.19 13.58
CA GLN A 51 -0.40 -1.09 13.61
C GLN A 51 -0.90 -0.79 12.19
N TRP A 52 -2.21 -0.82 12.02
CA TRP A 52 -2.88 -0.49 10.78
C TRP A 52 -3.72 0.76 10.95
N PHE A 53 -3.48 1.76 10.14
CA PHE A 53 -4.24 3.00 10.12
C PHE A 53 -5.40 2.88 9.14
N LEU A 54 -6.56 3.43 9.51
CA LEU A 54 -7.78 3.28 8.72
C LEU A 54 -8.28 4.61 8.17
N LYS A 55 -8.75 4.58 6.93
CA LYS A 55 -9.57 5.63 6.32
C LYS A 55 -10.89 5.07 5.83
N ALA A 56 -11.89 5.93 5.74
CA ALA A 56 -13.15 5.59 5.09
C ALA A 56 -12.93 5.19 3.61
N PRO A 57 -13.79 4.34 3.03
CA PRO A 57 -13.74 4.05 1.60
C PRO A 57 -13.95 5.32 0.78
N GLU A 58 -13.44 5.31 -0.46
CA GLU A 58 -13.73 6.37 -1.42
C GLU A 58 -15.23 6.45 -1.72
N PRO A 59 -15.75 7.63 -2.09
CA PRO A 59 -17.13 7.79 -2.51
C PRO A 59 -17.47 6.82 -3.66
N GLY A 60 -18.51 6.00 -3.48
CA GLY A 60 -18.90 4.95 -4.45
C GLY A 60 -18.25 3.58 -4.22
N GLY A 61 -17.35 3.45 -3.25
CA GLY A 61 -16.72 2.19 -2.85
C GLY A 61 -17.63 1.29 -2.01
N PHE A 62 -17.02 0.39 -1.23
CA PHE A 62 -17.74 -0.57 -0.39
C PHE A 62 -18.72 0.09 0.56
N LYS A 63 -19.97 -0.36 0.54
CA LYS A 63 -20.99 0.11 1.50
C LYS A 63 -20.76 -0.54 2.85
N ARG A 64 -20.63 0.29 3.86
CA ARG A 64 -20.60 -0.11 5.27
C ARG A 64 -21.97 -0.68 5.67
N PRO A 65 -22.04 -1.69 6.57
CA PRO A 65 -23.31 -2.13 7.12
C PRO A 65 -24.09 -0.97 7.76
N LEU A 66 -25.41 -0.89 7.52
CA LEU A 66 -26.27 0.16 8.09
C LEU A 66 -26.30 0.18 9.62
N THR A 67 -25.92 -0.94 10.24
CA THR A 67 -25.79 -1.11 11.69
C THR A 67 -24.54 -0.47 12.27
N ALA A 68 -23.54 -0.16 11.44
CA ALA A 68 -22.29 0.41 11.86
C ALA A 68 -22.37 1.96 11.88
N THR A 69 -22.87 2.52 12.96
CA THR A 69 -23.10 3.97 13.13
C THR A 69 -21.86 4.74 13.61
N ALA A 70 -20.92 4.07 14.29
CA ALA A 70 -19.70 4.69 14.79
C ALA A 70 -18.68 4.94 13.66
N PRO A 71 -17.88 6.01 13.68
CA PRO A 71 -16.81 6.21 12.71
C PRO A 71 -15.78 5.07 12.75
N TYR A 72 -14.99 4.89 11.67
CA TYR A 72 -13.88 3.96 11.72
C TYR A 72 -12.87 4.41 12.77
N PRO A 73 -12.32 3.48 13.58
CA PRO A 73 -11.21 3.81 14.46
C PRO A 73 -10.02 4.31 13.60
N PRO A 74 -9.27 5.29 14.07
CA PRO A 74 -8.14 5.83 13.30
C PRO A 74 -7.03 4.80 13.11
N MET A 75 -6.91 3.83 14.03
CA MET A 75 -5.88 2.80 14.04
C MET A 75 -6.40 1.50 14.66
N LEU A 76 -5.87 0.37 14.19
CA LEU A 76 -6.02 -0.96 14.77
C LEU A 76 -4.66 -1.49 15.22
N ASN A 77 -4.57 -2.00 16.43
CA ASN A 77 -3.47 -2.86 16.85
C ASN A 77 -3.77 -4.29 16.43
N ILE A 78 -2.88 -4.89 15.66
CA ILE A 78 -3.06 -6.22 15.10
C ILE A 78 -2.33 -7.25 15.93
N THR A 79 -3.06 -8.27 16.40
CA THR A 79 -2.52 -9.33 17.25
C THR A 79 -2.00 -10.51 16.42
N GLN A 80 -2.69 -10.86 15.36
CA GLN A 80 -2.33 -11.97 14.46
C GLN A 80 -2.69 -11.65 13.01
N VAL A 81 -1.86 -12.14 12.08
CA VAL A 81 -2.09 -12.07 10.63
C VAL A 81 -1.81 -13.44 10.03
N LYS A 82 -2.63 -13.87 9.07
CA LYS A 82 -2.46 -15.15 8.34
C LYS A 82 -2.86 -14.99 6.88
N LEU A 83 -2.21 -15.73 5.99
CA LEU A 83 -2.69 -15.91 4.62
C LEU A 83 -3.98 -16.74 4.61
N HIS A 84 -4.92 -16.36 3.75
CA HIS A 84 -6.16 -17.10 3.54
C HIS A 84 -6.66 -16.93 2.10
N GLY A 85 -6.44 -17.95 1.26
CA GLY A 85 -6.69 -17.84 -0.18
C GLY A 85 -5.82 -16.74 -0.78
N ASP A 86 -6.42 -15.90 -1.62
CA ASP A 86 -5.77 -14.76 -2.27
C ASP A 86 -5.71 -13.49 -1.40
N GLY A 87 -6.11 -13.60 -0.13
CA GLY A 87 -6.16 -12.48 0.80
C GLY A 87 -5.47 -12.78 2.12
N VAL A 88 -5.66 -11.85 3.04
CA VAL A 88 -5.10 -11.89 4.39
C VAL A 88 -6.25 -11.87 5.40
N VAL A 89 -6.14 -12.66 6.47
CA VAL A 89 -7.02 -12.54 7.63
C VAL A 89 -6.21 -12.06 8.82
N ALA A 90 -6.77 -11.10 9.55
CA ALA A 90 -6.10 -10.49 10.69
C ALA A 90 -7.04 -10.38 11.89
N TRP A 91 -6.45 -10.42 13.08
CA TRP A 91 -7.18 -10.24 14.32
C TRP A 91 -6.79 -8.91 14.99
N PRO A 92 -7.63 -7.87 14.85
CA PRO A 92 -7.47 -6.63 15.60
C PRO A 92 -7.78 -6.84 17.08
N GLN A 93 -6.95 -6.28 17.96
CA GLN A 93 -7.12 -6.39 19.42
C GLN A 93 -8.48 -5.85 19.90
N ALA A 94 -8.99 -4.80 19.22
CA ALA A 94 -10.25 -4.15 19.59
C ALA A 94 -11.51 -4.90 19.10
N CYS A 95 -11.36 -5.95 18.27
CA CYS A 95 -12.49 -6.71 17.73
C CYS A 95 -12.73 -7.98 18.55
N ALA A 96 -13.70 -7.92 19.45
CA ALA A 96 -14.06 -9.06 20.30
C ALA A 96 -14.94 -10.09 19.59
N ASP A 97 -15.72 -9.67 18.60
CA ASP A 97 -16.72 -10.49 17.93
C ASP A 97 -16.91 -10.12 16.44
N ARG A 98 -17.76 -10.87 15.77
CA ARG A 98 -18.09 -10.66 14.36
C ARG A 98 -18.70 -9.28 14.09
N THR A 99 -19.54 -8.77 14.95
CA THR A 99 -20.22 -7.48 14.76
C THR A 99 -19.21 -6.34 14.74
N ALA A 100 -18.22 -6.38 15.65
CA ALA A 100 -17.13 -5.41 15.68
C ALA A 100 -16.28 -5.47 14.39
N ALA A 101 -16.01 -6.68 13.88
CA ALA A 101 -15.28 -6.87 12.63
C ALA A 101 -16.08 -6.39 11.40
N GLU A 102 -17.39 -6.68 11.33
CA GLU A 102 -18.28 -6.20 10.26
C GLU A 102 -18.38 -4.68 10.22
N ALA A 103 -18.27 -4.01 11.36
CA ALA A 103 -18.26 -2.54 11.44
C ALA A 103 -17.03 -1.93 10.73
N LEU A 104 -15.96 -2.69 10.52
CA LEU A 104 -14.74 -2.26 9.83
C LEU A 104 -14.80 -2.47 8.30
N ARG A 105 -15.84 -3.13 7.79
CA ARG A 105 -15.98 -3.41 6.37
C ARG A 105 -15.86 -2.16 5.50
N GLY A 106 -15.05 -2.26 4.44
CA GLY A 106 -14.78 -1.18 3.49
C GLY A 106 -13.69 -0.21 3.93
N ALA A 107 -13.18 -0.30 5.17
CA ALA A 107 -12.09 0.56 5.60
C ALA A 107 -10.83 0.30 4.76
N ARG A 108 -10.21 1.38 4.30
CA ARG A 108 -8.90 1.37 3.63
C ARG A 108 -7.83 1.21 4.70
N VAL A 109 -6.87 0.33 4.43
CA VAL A 109 -5.80 -0.01 5.36
C VAL A 109 -4.50 0.63 4.91
N PHE A 110 -3.87 1.37 5.82
CA PHE A 110 -2.58 2.01 5.64
C PHE A 110 -1.61 1.52 6.69
N VAL A 111 -0.35 1.38 6.32
CA VAL A 111 0.76 1.10 7.24
C VAL A 111 1.88 2.09 7.00
N SER A 112 2.71 2.34 8.03
CA SER A 112 3.91 3.15 7.86
C SER A 112 4.90 2.43 6.95
N ARG A 113 5.54 3.15 6.03
CA ARG A 113 6.59 2.60 5.15
C ARG A 113 7.75 2.02 5.96
N THR A 114 8.04 2.61 7.11
CA THR A 114 9.09 2.11 8.02
C THR A 114 8.76 0.75 8.63
N SER A 115 7.48 0.32 8.60
CA SER A 115 7.06 -1.02 9.05
C SER A 115 7.25 -2.12 8.01
N PHE A 116 7.59 -1.76 6.76
CA PHE A 116 7.83 -2.77 5.73
C PHE A 116 9.11 -3.54 6.06
N PRO A 117 9.17 -4.85 5.78
CA PRO A 117 10.43 -5.59 5.86
C PRO A 117 11.50 -4.92 4.99
N SER A 118 12.76 -5.02 5.39
CA SER A 118 13.85 -4.71 4.47
C SER A 118 13.83 -5.72 3.32
N VAL A 119 13.96 -5.22 2.09
CA VAL A 119 14.19 -6.10 0.94
C VAL A 119 15.67 -6.46 0.91
N ASP A 120 15.98 -7.74 1.07
CA ASP A 120 17.36 -8.22 1.23
C ASP A 120 18.08 -8.42 -0.13
N GLY A 121 17.36 -8.22 -1.25
CA GLY A 121 17.90 -8.30 -2.62
C GLY A 121 18.33 -6.94 -3.15
N ALA A 122 19.51 -6.86 -3.76
CA ALA A 122 19.99 -5.62 -4.41
C ALA A 122 19.08 -5.15 -5.56
N ASP A 123 18.26 -6.08 -6.09
CA ASP A 123 17.34 -5.87 -7.22
C ASP A 123 15.86 -5.98 -6.82
N GLU A 124 15.57 -6.08 -5.51
CA GLU A 124 14.20 -6.14 -5.00
C GLU A 124 13.76 -4.77 -4.47
N PHE A 125 12.64 -4.27 -4.97
CA PHE A 125 12.09 -2.96 -4.59
C PHE A 125 10.59 -3.06 -4.34
N TYR A 126 10.08 -2.34 -3.35
CA TYR A 126 8.65 -2.15 -3.24
C TYR A 126 8.16 -1.17 -4.31
N TRP A 127 7.03 -1.43 -4.91
CA TRP A 127 6.44 -0.55 -5.94
C TRP A 127 6.30 0.90 -5.46
N VAL A 128 5.96 1.07 -4.18
CA VAL A 128 5.81 2.40 -3.57
C VAL A 128 7.11 3.20 -3.59
N ASP A 129 8.26 2.55 -3.55
CA ASP A 129 9.56 3.21 -3.58
C ASP A 129 9.95 3.64 -5.00
N LEU A 130 9.44 2.95 -6.01
CA LEU A 130 9.71 3.23 -7.42
C LEU A 130 8.83 4.37 -7.97
N ILE A 131 7.63 4.54 -7.43
CA ILE A 131 6.71 5.61 -7.87
C ILE A 131 7.30 6.97 -7.53
N GLY A 132 7.33 7.87 -8.53
CA GLY A 132 7.90 9.20 -8.40
C GLY A 132 9.41 9.28 -8.65
N LEU A 133 10.09 8.16 -8.99
CA LEU A 133 11.48 8.19 -9.43
C LEU A 133 11.57 8.71 -10.87
N ALA A 134 12.62 9.51 -11.14
CA ALA A 134 12.95 9.91 -12.49
C ALA A 134 13.55 8.72 -13.25
N VAL A 135 13.15 8.55 -14.52
CA VAL A 135 13.72 7.53 -15.41
C VAL A 135 14.53 8.19 -16.49
N VAL A 136 15.77 7.74 -16.66
CA VAL A 136 16.68 8.19 -17.70
C VAL A 136 17.18 7.01 -18.54
N ASN A 137 17.58 7.28 -19.79
CA ASN A 137 18.21 6.26 -20.63
C ASN A 137 19.72 6.11 -20.33
N LEU A 138 20.43 5.34 -21.14
CA LEU A 138 21.88 5.12 -20.99
C LEU A 138 22.71 6.37 -21.24
N GLU A 139 22.19 7.31 -22.02
CA GLU A 139 22.79 8.61 -22.37
C GLU A 139 22.41 9.71 -21.37
N ASP A 140 21.77 9.35 -20.23
CA ASP A 140 21.21 10.25 -19.21
C ASP A 140 20.11 11.21 -19.73
N GLU A 141 19.48 10.88 -20.86
CA GLU A 141 18.33 11.64 -21.37
C GLU A 141 17.05 11.26 -20.60
N PRO A 142 16.18 12.24 -20.26
CA PRO A 142 14.98 11.97 -19.46
C PRO A 142 13.91 11.22 -20.24
N LEU A 143 13.55 10.04 -19.79
CA LEU A 143 12.41 9.26 -20.29
C LEU A 143 11.09 9.68 -19.64
N GLY A 144 11.14 10.18 -18.39
CA GLY A 144 9.97 10.62 -17.64
C GLY A 144 10.05 10.30 -16.15
N THR A 145 8.87 10.17 -15.51
CA THR A 145 8.73 9.82 -14.09
C THR A 145 7.84 8.60 -13.94
N VAL A 146 8.17 7.71 -13.03
CA VAL A 146 7.32 6.54 -12.71
C VAL A 146 6.04 7.02 -12.07
N VAL A 147 4.89 6.74 -12.69
CA VAL A 147 3.55 7.08 -12.18
C VAL A 147 2.79 5.86 -11.65
N GLY A 148 3.27 4.68 -11.90
CA GLY A 148 2.70 3.42 -11.44
C GLY A 148 3.42 2.22 -12.01
N LEU A 149 2.97 1.03 -11.59
CA LEU A 149 3.43 -0.24 -12.13
C LEU A 149 2.22 -1.09 -12.51
N ILE A 150 2.44 -2.02 -13.44
CA ILE A 150 1.47 -3.04 -13.85
C ILE A 150 2.07 -4.39 -13.47
N ASP A 151 1.29 -5.20 -12.76
CA ASP A 151 1.62 -6.61 -12.53
C ASP A 151 1.19 -7.43 -13.75
N THR A 152 2.13 -8.06 -14.42
CA THR A 152 1.85 -8.97 -15.53
C THR A 152 2.08 -10.44 -15.14
N GLY A 153 2.26 -10.73 -13.84
CA GLY A 153 2.53 -12.04 -13.28
C GLY A 153 4.03 -12.32 -13.17
N PRO A 154 4.73 -12.72 -14.25
CA PRO A 154 6.14 -13.05 -14.16
C PRO A 154 7.06 -11.83 -13.96
N HIS A 155 6.63 -10.65 -14.41
CA HIS A 155 7.40 -9.41 -14.31
C HIS A 155 6.48 -8.21 -14.13
N SER A 156 6.97 -7.19 -13.45
CA SER A 156 6.30 -5.89 -13.36
C SER A 156 6.69 -5.01 -14.55
N VAL A 157 5.81 -4.06 -14.91
CA VAL A 157 6.06 -3.07 -15.96
C VAL A 157 5.93 -1.68 -15.35
N LEU A 158 6.95 -0.85 -15.48
CA LEU A 158 6.91 0.55 -15.08
C LEU A 158 6.03 1.34 -16.04
N ARG A 159 5.13 2.14 -15.49
CA ARG A 159 4.40 3.18 -16.23
C ARG A 159 5.16 4.49 -16.05
N VAL A 160 5.79 4.95 -17.10
CA VAL A 160 6.64 6.15 -17.08
C VAL A 160 5.97 7.26 -17.87
N LEU A 161 5.69 8.38 -17.19
CA LEU A 161 5.05 9.55 -17.78
C LEU A 161 6.13 10.51 -18.30
N PRO A 162 6.21 10.78 -19.62
CA PRO A 162 7.12 11.76 -20.17
C PRO A 162 6.85 13.17 -19.66
N ALA A 163 7.89 14.02 -19.61
CA ALA A 163 7.74 15.40 -19.21
C ALA A 163 6.76 16.15 -20.11
N GLY A 164 5.78 16.84 -19.50
CA GLY A 164 4.75 17.59 -20.22
C GLY A 164 3.53 16.78 -20.67
N ALA A 165 3.54 15.45 -20.54
CA ALA A 165 2.37 14.61 -20.79
C ALA A 165 1.37 14.66 -19.62
N SER A 166 0.09 14.41 -19.92
CA SER A 166 -0.96 14.33 -18.90
C SER A 166 -1.01 12.94 -18.27
N ALA A 167 -1.07 12.86 -16.95
CA ALA A 167 -1.23 11.59 -16.26
C ALA A 167 -2.55 10.85 -16.60
N ALA A 168 -3.55 11.58 -17.08
CA ALA A 168 -4.83 11.04 -17.53
C ALA A 168 -4.75 10.38 -18.92
N ASP A 169 -3.71 10.66 -19.69
CA ASP A 169 -3.48 10.08 -21.00
C ASP A 169 -2.56 8.86 -20.89
N GLU A 170 -3.17 7.70 -20.72
CA GLU A 170 -2.42 6.44 -20.61
C GLU A 170 -1.67 6.08 -21.89
N ALA A 171 -2.12 6.57 -23.06
CA ALA A 171 -1.47 6.31 -24.35
C ALA A 171 -0.13 7.05 -24.48
N SER A 172 0.08 8.12 -23.73
CA SER A 172 1.35 8.85 -23.71
C SER A 172 2.40 8.25 -22.79
N GLN A 173 2.04 7.26 -21.98
CA GLN A 173 2.95 6.64 -21.00
C GLN A 173 3.85 5.60 -21.70
N ARG A 174 5.12 5.60 -21.31
CA ARG A 174 6.06 4.55 -21.71
C ARG A 174 5.90 3.36 -20.77
N LEU A 175 5.82 2.16 -21.33
CA LEU A 175 5.72 0.90 -20.60
C LEU A 175 7.08 0.19 -20.65
N ILE A 176 7.85 0.28 -19.57
CA ILE A 176 9.20 -0.29 -19.50
C ILE A 176 9.16 -1.54 -18.61
N PRO A 177 9.46 -2.74 -19.15
CA PRO A 177 9.51 -3.95 -18.33
C PRO A 177 10.57 -3.80 -17.22
N PHE A 178 10.17 -4.08 -15.98
CA PHE A 178 11.06 -4.01 -14.80
C PHE A 178 11.85 -5.31 -14.67
N VAL A 179 12.80 -5.48 -15.56
CA VAL A 179 13.71 -6.64 -15.62
C VAL A 179 15.15 -6.16 -15.88
N ALA A 180 16.14 -6.91 -15.41
CA ALA A 180 17.56 -6.56 -15.51
C ALA A 180 18.06 -6.29 -16.94
N ARG A 181 17.34 -6.77 -17.97
CA ARG A 181 17.65 -6.47 -19.37
C ARG A 181 17.42 -5.01 -19.74
N TYR A 182 16.39 -4.37 -19.16
CA TYR A 182 15.99 -3.00 -19.48
C TYR A 182 16.25 -2.03 -18.34
N VAL A 183 16.13 -2.45 -17.09
CA VAL A 183 16.43 -1.64 -15.92
C VAL A 183 17.85 -1.96 -15.47
N VAL A 184 18.77 -1.05 -15.73
CA VAL A 184 20.21 -1.26 -15.49
C VAL A 184 20.61 -0.88 -14.07
N ASP A 185 19.97 0.16 -13.51
CA ASP A 185 20.26 0.64 -12.16
C ASP A 185 19.04 1.31 -11.54
N VAL A 186 18.85 1.11 -10.23
CA VAL A 186 17.83 1.78 -9.42
C VAL A 186 18.50 2.39 -8.20
N SER A 187 18.54 3.72 -8.14
CA SER A 187 19.07 4.47 -7.01
C SER A 187 17.94 5.21 -6.28
N LEU A 188 17.51 4.67 -5.14
CA LEU A 188 16.50 5.32 -4.30
C LEU A 188 17.01 6.62 -3.70
N ASP A 189 18.31 6.68 -3.33
CA ASP A 189 18.94 7.88 -2.77
C ASP A 189 18.99 9.04 -3.77
N GLN A 190 19.30 8.72 -5.04
CA GLN A 190 19.29 9.70 -6.13
C GLN A 190 17.90 9.92 -6.72
N ARG A 191 16.89 9.16 -6.28
CA ARG A 191 15.53 9.15 -6.81
C ARG A 191 15.50 8.93 -8.32
N ARG A 192 16.29 7.97 -8.82
CA ARG A 192 16.52 7.75 -10.25
C ARG A 192 16.53 6.27 -10.61
N ILE A 193 15.96 5.96 -11.75
CA ILE A 193 16.08 4.67 -12.45
C ILE A 193 16.81 4.90 -13.77
N ARG A 194 17.78 4.06 -14.08
CA ARG A 194 18.49 4.06 -15.36
C ARG A 194 18.04 2.85 -16.19
N ALA A 195 17.55 3.13 -17.38
CA ALA A 195 16.97 2.09 -18.25
C ALA A 195 17.63 2.10 -19.64
N ASP A 196 17.87 0.91 -20.17
CA ASP A 196 18.20 0.70 -21.58
C ASP A 196 16.93 0.77 -22.43
N TRP A 197 16.49 2.00 -22.71
CA TRP A 197 15.23 2.30 -23.41
C TRP A 197 15.37 3.53 -24.29
N GLY A 198 14.86 3.44 -25.54
CA GLY A 198 14.92 4.55 -26.49
C GLY A 198 13.83 5.60 -26.25
N LEU A 199 14.09 6.82 -26.72
CA LEU A 199 13.08 7.90 -26.71
C LEU A 199 11.91 7.63 -27.66
N ASP A 200 12.13 6.78 -28.67
CA ASP A 200 11.19 6.50 -29.76
C ASP A 200 10.27 5.29 -29.48
N TYR A 201 10.38 4.68 -28.30
CA TYR A 201 9.55 3.55 -27.86
C TYR A 201 8.37 4.01 -27.04
#